data_9fd80c8352fe983e0aab827c96aab2ed
#
_entry.id   9fd80c8352fe983e0aab827c96aab2ed
#
_cell.length_a   1.000
_cell.length_b   1.000
_cell.length_c   1.000
_cell.angle_alpha   90.00
_cell.angle_beta   90.00
_cell.angle_gamma   90.00
#
_symmetry.space_group_name_H-M   'P 1'
#
loop_
_entity.id
_entity.type
_entity.pdbx_description
1 polymer ?
#
loop_
_entity_poly.entity_id
_entity_poly.type
_entity_poly.pdbx_seq_one_letter_code
_entity_poly.pdbx_strand_id
1 'polypeptide(L)'
;SSTIISVMLGVDYKIAVILVSVVVTIYAVMGGLWSVTLTDFVQVFLIVFGMMIAIPFALKTVGGWDNVVATLPKEKFYMVNSSINPKTIISLIVMYLASFTVGQEAVSRYYAARDDKAAVQGSLLAGLINIIYAFIPTVLGLITLALVTNGTIPKDIIMKDGPKYALPLLAMHTMPSVVIGLLFAGII
;
A
#
# COMPACT_ATOMS: atom_id res chain seq x y z
N SER A 1 -8.33 1.69 3.79
CA SER A 1 -9.76 1.39 3.54
C SER A 1 -10.61 2.65 3.42
N SER A 2 -10.72 3.52 4.44
CA SER A 2 -11.64 4.69 4.45
C SER A 2 -11.38 5.68 3.30
N THR A 3 -10.11 5.94 2.94
CA THR A 3 -9.74 6.80 1.83
C THR A 3 -10.29 6.27 0.50
N ILE A 4 -10.20 4.97 0.28
CA ILE A 4 -10.70 4.30 -0.93
C ILE A 4 -12.20 4.42 -1.02
N ILE A 5 -12.91 4.13 0.06
CA ILE A 5 -14.37 4.25 0.14
C ILE A 5 -14.82 5.70 -0.10
N SER A 6 -14.15 6.67 0.50
CA SER A 6 -14.42 8.09 0.27
C SER A 6 -14.27 8.46 -1.22
N VAL A 7 -13.20 8.00 -1.87
CA VAL A 7 -12.93 8.29 -3.29
C VAL A 7 -13.92 7.56 -4.21
N MET A 8 -14.23 6.29 -3.94
CA MET A 8 -15.13 5.48 -4.78
C MET A 8 -16.59 5.89 -4.69
N LEU A 9 -17.07 6.19 -3.48
CA LEU A 9 -18.48 6.50 -3.23
C LEU A 9 -18.75 8.01 -3.25
N GLY A 10 -17.73 8.85 -3.30
CA GLY A 10 -17.87 10.31 -3.25
C GLY A 10 -18.38 10.82 -1.92
N VAL A 11 -18.27 10.05 -0.84
CA VAL A 11 -18.72 10.43 0.51
C VAL A 11 -17.63 11.15 1.28
N ASP A 12 -18.04 11.97 2.25
CA ASP A 12 -17.08 12.65 3.13
C ASP A 12 -16.19 11.63 3.85
N TYR A 13 -14.89 11.97 3.98
CA TYR A 13 -13.91 11.09 4.58
C TYR A 13 -14.26 10.67 6.02
N LYS A 14 -14.88 11.55 6.81
CA LYS A 14 -15.28 11.23 8.18
C LYS A 14 -16.39 10.18 8.22
N ILE A 15 -17.33 10.27 7.29
CA ILE A 15 -18.41 9.28 7.15
C ILE A 15 -17.82 7.94 6.72
N ALA A 16 -16.91 7.93 5.75
CA ALA A 16 -16.21 6.73 5.32
C ALA A 16 -15.42 6.07 6.47
N VAL A 17 -14.75 6.84 7.32
CA VAL A 17 -14.06 6.32 8.52
C VAL A 17 -15.03 5.64 9.48
N ILE A 18 -16.17 6.25 9.78
CA ILE A 18 -17.17 5.68 10.70
C ILE A 18 -17.73 4.37 10.14
N LEU A 19 -18.12 4.34 8.86
CA LEU A 19 -18.66 3.15 8.21
C LEU A 19 -17.66 1.98 8.24
N VAL A 20 -16.43 2.23 7.82
CA VAL A 20 -15.36 1.21 7.84
C VAL A 20 -15.11 0.72 9.25
N SER A 21 -15.00 1.62 10.23
CA SER A 21 -14.73 1.26 11.63
C SER A 21 -15.82 0.36 12.21
N VAL A 22 -17.09 0.66 11.93
CA VAL A 22 -18.22 -0.16 12.38
C VAL A 22 -18.16 -1.54 11.76
N VAL A 23 -17.96 -1.66 10.45
CA VAL A 23 -17.89 -2.95 9.76
C VAL A 23 -16.72 -3.78 10.27
N VAL A 24 -15.52 -3.19 10.36
CA VAL A 24 -14.32 -3.87 10.86
C VAL A 24 -14.51 -4.34 12.31
N THR A 25 -15.08 -3.49 13.16
CA THR A 25 -15.34 -3.86 14.56
C THR A 25 -16.30 -5.03 14.66
N ILE A 26 -17.39 -5.03 13.90
CA ILE A 26 -18.38 -6.10 13.92
C ILE A 26 -17.72 -7.43 13.54
N TYR A 27 -17.05 -7.51 12.40
CA TYR A 27 -16.46 -8.77 11.98
C TYR A 27 -15.29 -9.23 12.89
N ALA A 28 -14.49 -8.30 13.42
CA ALA A 28 -13.40 -8.62 14.33
C ALA A 28 -13.91 -9.17 15.67
N VAL A 29 -15.01 -8.59 16.21
CA VAL A 29 -15.64 -9.08 17.43
C VAL A 29 -16.29 -10.45 17.22
N MET A 30 -16.95 -10.67 16.08
CA MET A 30 -17.64 -11.93 15.79
C MET A 30 -16.68 -13.08 15.47
N GLY A 31 -15.57 -12.83 14.79
CA GLY A 31 -14.66 -13.88 14.31
C GLY A 31 -13.31 -13.95 15.03
N GLY A 32 -12.99 -12.97 15.85
CA GLY A 32 -11.73 -12.91 16.59
C GLY A 32 -10.48 -12.96 15.69
N LEU A 33 -9.36 -13.38 16.26
CA LEU A 33 -8.08 -13.45 15.55
C LEU A 33 -8.11 -14.39 14.32
N TRP A 34 -8.88 -15.47 14.38
CA TRP A 34 -8.99 -16.43 13.28
C TRP A 34 -9.61 -15.81 12.03
N SER A 35 -10.71 -15.08 12.19
CA SER A 35 -11.38 -14.39 11.08
C SER A 35 -10.46 -13.35 10.44
N VAL A 36 -9.78 -12.54 11.26
CA VAL A 36 -8.85 -11.52 10.79
C VAL A 36 -7.70 -12.17 10.00
N THR A 37 -7.09 -13.23 10.54
CA THR A 37 -5.97 -13.93 9.88
C THR A 37 -6.38 -14.53 8.53
N LEU A 38 -7.58 -15.11 8.43
CA LEU A 38 -8.09 -15.68 7.18
C LEU A 38 -8.37 -14.58 6.15
N THR A 39 -8.94 -13.47 6.58
CA THR A 39 -9.17 -12.30 5.72
C THR A 39 -7.86 -11.72 5.22
N ASP A 40 -6.88 -11.50 6.10
CA ASP A 40 -5.54 -11.03 5.75
C ASP A 40 -4.88 -11.94 4.71
N PHE A 41 -5.01 -13.26 4.87
CA PHE A 41 -4.45 -14.22 3.93
C PHE A 41 -5.01 -14.04 2.50
N VAL A 42 -6.32 -13.90 2.36
CA VAL A 42 -6.96 -13.65 1.05
C VAL A 42 -6.57 -12.27 0.51
N GLN A 43 -6.57 -11.26 1.36
CA GLN A 43 -6.25 -9.88 0.98
C GLN A 43 -4.82 -9.74 0.46
N VAL A 44 -3.85 -10.45 1.03
CA VAL A 44 -2.45 -10.43 0.54
C VAL A 44 -2.39 -10.80 -0.95
N PHE A 45 -3.08 -11.87 -1.36
CA PHE A 45 -3.11 -12.27 -2.77
C PHE A 45 -3.81 -11.20 -3.64
N LEU A 46 -4.96 -10.70 -3.19
CA LEU A 46 -5.69 -9.66 -3.93
C LEU A 46 -4.86 -8.39 -4.11
N ILE A 47 -4.16 -7.93 -3.06
CA ILE A 47 -3.30 -6.75 -3.11
C ILE A 47 -2.12 -6.98 -4.06
N VAL A 48 -1.39 -8.09 -3.88
CA VAL A 48 -0.21 -8.37 -4.69
C VAL A 48 -0.58 -8.50 -6.17
N PHE A 49 -1.58 -9.33 -6.50
CA PHE A 49 -2.01 -9.49 -7.89
C PHE A 49 -2.65 -8.22 -8.45
N GLY A 50 -3.47 -7.53 -7.66
CA GLY A 50 -4.08 -6.26 -8.06
C GLY A 50 -3.04 -5.21 -8.40
N MET A 51 -2.04 -5.02 -7.56
CA MET A 51 -0.94 -4.08 -7.82
C MET A 51 -0.04 -4.51 -8.99
N MET A 52 0.25 -5.81 -9.14
CA MET A 52 1.02 -6.30 -10.28
C MET A 52 0.30 -6.04 -11.60
N ILE A 53 -1.01 -6.29 -11.65
CA ILE A 53 -1.84 -6.01 -12.83
C ILE A 53 -1.96 -4.50 -13.06
N ALA A 54 -1.93 -3.70 -12.02
CA ALA A 54 -1.98 -2.24 -12.12
C ALA A 54 -0.77 -1.63 -12.86
N ILE A 55 0.42 -2.22 -12.74
CA ILE A 55 1.66 -1.70 -13.35
C ILE A 55 1.54 -1.51 -14.87
N PRO A 56 1.17 -2.51 -15.68
CA PRO A 56 1.09 -2.35 -17.12
C PRO A 56 0.06 -1.30 -17.56
N PHE A 57 -1.07 -1.17 -16.87
CA PHE A 57 -2.04 -0.13 -17.18
C PHE A 57 -1.51 1.26 -16.87
N ALA A 58 -0.88 1.44 -15.72
CA ALA A 58 -0.28 2.69 -15.32
C ALA A 58 0.89 3.08 -16.25
N LEU A 59 1.75 2.13 -16.63
CA LEU A 59 2.82 2.34 -17.62
C LEU A 59 2.28 2.74 -18.99
N LYS A 60 1.21 2.11 -19.46
CA LYS A 60 0.58 2.47 -20.73
C LYS A 60 0.08 3.92 -20.73
N THR A 61 -0.52 4.35 -19.63
CA THR A 61 -1.05 5.72 -19.50
C THR A 61 0.06 6.77 -19.46
N VAL A 62 1.19 6.49 -18.83
CA VAL A 62 2.34 7.42 -18.80
C VAL A 62 3.15 7.40 -20.09
N GLY A 63 2.92 6.42 -20.98
CA GLY A 63 3.65 6.25 -22.23
C GLY A 63 4.96 5.46 -22.11
N GLY A 64 5.06 4.56 -21.13
CA GLY A 64 6.21 3.68 -20.91
C GLY A 64 7.17 4.14 -19.83
N TRP A 65 8.10 3.26 -19.47
CA TRP A 65 9.09 3.54 -18.42
C TRP A 65 10.05 4.68 -18.79
N ASP A 66 10.41 4.80 -20.05
CA ASP A 66 11.30 5.87 -20.54
C ASP A 66 10.71 7.25 -20.27
N ASN A 67 9.41 7.41 -20.41
CA ASN A 67 8.72 8.66 -20.09
C ASN A 67 8.73 8.93 -18.56
N VAL A 68 8.62 7.91 -17.72
CA VAL A 68 8.75 8.08 -16.27
C VAL A 68 10.14 8.62 -15.92
N VAL A 69 11.19 8.01 -16.52
CA VAL A 69 12.57 8.42 -16.30
C VAL A 69 12.85 9.83 -16.86
N ALA A 70 12.27 10.17 -18.00
CA ALA A 70 12.44 11.49 -18.61
C ALA A 70 11.72 12.61 -17.83
N THR A 71 10.57 12.29 -17.23
CA THR A 71 9.73 13.28 -16.52
C THR A 71 10.26 13.59 -15.13
N LEU A 72 10.86 12.60 -14.46
CA LEU A 72 11.26 12.74 -13.06
C LEU A 72 12.75 13.12 -12.93
N PRO A 73 13.11 13.97 -11.94
CA PRO A 73 14.50 14.20 -11.60
C PRO A 73 15.23 12.91 -11.25
N LYS A 74 16.46 12.75 -11.73
CA LYS A 74 17.28 11.55 -11.49
C LYS A 74 17.43 11.22 -10.00
N GLU A 75 17.38 12.22 -9.12
CA GLU A 75 17.43 12.04 -7.67
C GLU A 75 16.32 11.16 -7.11
N LYS A 76 15.15 11.08 -7.78
CA LYS A 76 14.03 10.23 -7.33
C LYS A 76 14.28 8.74 -7.50
N PHE A 77 15.28 8.37 -8.29
CA PHE A 77 15.69 6.98 -8.52
C PHE A 77 16.84 6.54 -7.58
N TYR A 78 17.36 7.46 -6.76
CA TYR A 78 18.40 7.13 -5.79
C TYR A 78 17.81 6.95 -4.39
N MET A 79 18.28 5.92 -3.68
CA MET A 79 17.87 5.65 -2.29
C MET A 79 18.28 6.80 -1.34
N VAL A 80 19.42 7.42 -1.61
CA VAL A 80 19.91 8.60 -0.88
C VAL A 80 19.81 9.80 -1.81
N ASN A 81 19.09 10.82 -1.39
CA ASN A 81 18.87 12.05 -2.15
C ASN A 81 18.74 13.27 -1.21
N SER A 82 18.50 14.44 -1.78
CA SER A 82 18.34 15.68 -1.02
C SER A 82 17.25 15.64 0.07
N SER A 83 16.21 14.83 -0.13
CA SER A 83 15.09 14.66 0.81
C SER A 83 15.28 13.49 1.78
N ILE A 84 16.06 12.46 1.40
CA ILE A 84 16.29 11.26 2.19
C ILE A 84 17.79 11.08 2.39
N ASN A 85 18.28 11.50 3.55
CA ASN A 85 19.69 11.35 3.90
C ASN A 85 19.94 10.03 4.66
N PRO A 86 21.19 9.56 4.79
CA PRO A 86 21.53 8.32 5.48
C PRO A 86 21.02 8.25 6.93
N LYS A 87 20.99 9.38 7.62
CA LYS A 87 20.45 9.44 9.01
C LYS A 87 18.97 9.12 9.04
N THR A 88 18.21 9.62 8.08
CA THR A 88 16.77 9.30 7.94
C THR A 88 16.56 7.82 7.72
N ILE A 89 17.37 7.19 6.86
CA ILE A 89 17.28 5.74 6.60
C ILE A 89 17.56 4.94 7.87
N ILE A 90 18.64 5.27 8.59
CA ILE A 90 18.97 4.61 9.85
C ILE A 90 17.85 4.80 10.88
N SER A 91 17.33 6.02 11.02
CA SER A 91 16.20 6.30 11.93
C SER A 91 14.96 5.48 11.61
N LEU A 92 14.62 5.31 10.33
CA LEU A 92 13.50 4.48 9.89
C LEU A 92 13.75 3.00 10.21
N ILE A 93 14.95 2.49 9.95
CA ILE A 93 15.30 1.10 10.29
C ILE A 93 15.14 0.85 11.79
N VAL A 94 15.70 1.72 12.63
CA VAL A 94 15.61 1.60 14.09
C VAL A 94 14.15 1.69 14.55
N MET A 95 13.38 2.64 14.02
CA MET A 95 11.96 2.82 14.34
C MET A 95 11.14 1.58 13.98
N TYR A 96 11.34 1.02 12.78
CA TYR A 96 10.61 -0.19 12.36
C TYR A 96 11.05 -1.43 13.15
N LEU A 97 12.34 -1.62 13.42
CA LEU A 97 12.82 -2.71 14.27
C LEU A 97 12.17 -2.65 15.67
N ALA A 98 12.17 -1.47 16.30
CA ALA A 98 11.52 -1.30 17.60
C ALA A 98 10.01 -1.57 17.51
N SER A 99 9.33 -1.02 16.51
CA SER A 99 7.89 -1.20 16.33
C SER A 99 7.50 -2.66 16.13
N PHE A 100 8.21 -3.39 15.28
CA PHE A 100 7.93 -4.82 15.04
C PHE A 100 8.29 -5.72 16.23
N THR A 101 9.30 -5.35 17.02
CA THR A 101 9.70 -6.15 18.20
C THR A 101 8.68 -6.10 19.33
N VAL A 102 8.07 -4.92 19.56
CA VAL A 102 7.11 -4.73 20.68
C VAL A 102 5.67 -4.54 20.18
N GLY A 103 5.46 -4.51 18.88
CA GLY A 103 4.14 -4.28 18.28
C GLY A 103 3.18 -5.44 18.58
N GLN A 104 2.03 -5.11 19.15
CA GLN A 104 1.01 -6.09 19.52
C GLN A 104 0.60 -7.00 18.34
N GLU A 105 0.56 -6.47 17.12
CA GLU A 105 0.21 -7.23 15.92
C GLU A 105 1.19 -8.38 15.65
N ALA A 106 2.49 -8.11 15.70
CA ALA A 106 3.53 -9.13 15.51
C ALA A 106 3.53 -10.14 16.65
N VAL A 107 3.49 -9.66 17.89
CA VAL A 107 3.49 -10.49 19.09
C VAL A 107 2.28 -11.44 19.12
N SER A 108 1.09 -10.97 18.81
CA SER A 108 -0.13 -11.79 18.74
C SER A 108 -0.01 -12.94 17.72
N ARG A 109 0.63 -12.68 16.58
CA ARG A 109 0.85 -13.70 15.53
C ARG A 109 1.91 -14.73 15.95
N TYR A 110 2.95 -14.31 16.67
CA TYR A 110 3.94 -15.25 17.22
C TYR A 110 3.31 -16.20 18.25
N TYR A 111 2.46 -15.69 19.15
CA TYR A 111 1.73 -16.53 20.12
C TYR A 111 0.67 -17.43 19.47
N ALA A 112 0.13 -17.06 18.32
CA ALA A 112 -0.83 -17.89 17.58
C ALA A 112 -0.15 -18.98 16.72
N ALA A 113 1.17 -18.97 16.58
CA ALA A 113 1.90 -19.98 15.84
C ALA A 113 1.85 -21.33 16.57
N ARG A 114 1.84 -22.42 15.79
CA ARG A 114 1.78 -23.79 16.34
C ARG A 114 2.97 -24.14 17.22
N ASP A 115 4.15 -23.65 16.87
CA ASP A 115 5.41 -23.86 17.57
C ASP A 115 6.42 -22.74 17.22
N ASP A 116 7.52 -22.64 17.97
CA ASP A 116 8.56 -21.63 17.78
C ASP A 116 9.19 -21.71 16.39
N LYS A 117 9.35 -22.92 15.85
CA LYS A 117 9.91 -23.13 14.52
C LYS A 117 8.99 -22.55 13.43
N ALA A 118 7.69 -22.74 13.55
CA ALA A 118 6.70 -22.17 12.65
C ALA A 118 6.70 -20.64 12.74
N ALA A 119 6.81 -20.06 13.94
CA ALA A 119 6.91 -18.62 14.12
C ALA A 119 8.14 -18.03 13.42
N VAL A 120 9.32 -18.63 13.62
CA VAL A 120 10.57 -18.16 13.01
C VAL A 120 10.54 -18.33 11.49
N GLN A 121 10.14 -19.48 10.98
CA GLN A 121 10.06 -19.73 9.53
C GLN A 121 9.05 -18.80 8.84
N GLY A 122 7.89 -18.61 9.47
CA GLY A 122 6.86 -17.68 8.97
C GLY A 122 7.36 -16.25 8.92
N SER A 123 8.07 -15.79 9.94
CA SER A 123 8.66 -14.45 9.99
C SER A 123 9.73 -14.22 8.93
N LEU A 124 10.62 -15.22 8.73
CA LEU A 124 11.64 -15.14 7.68
C LEU A 124 11.03 -15.12 6.28
N LEU A 125 10.05 -15.98 6.03
CA LEU A 125 9.32 -16.01 4.76
C LEU A 125 8.58 -14.69 4.51
N ALA A 126 7.89 -14.17 5.51
CA ALA A 126 7.21 -12.87 5.42
C ALA A 126 8.21 -11.74 5.12
N GLY A 127 9.37 -11.72 5.77
CA GLY A 127 10.44 -10.77 5.49
C GLY A 127 10.92 -10.83 4.04
N LEU A 128 11.17 -12.02 3.51
CA LEU A 128 11.59 -12.22 2.12
C LEU A 128 10.52 -11.75 1.12
N ILE A 129 9.26 -12.12 1.36
CA ILE A 129 8.14 -11.69 0.52
C ILE A 129 8.00 -10.17 0.55
N ASN A 130 8.13 -9.54 1.72
CA ASN A 130 8.06 -8.09 1.86
C ASN A 130 9.15 -7.35 1.07
N ILE A 131 10.38 -7.88 1.03
CA ILE A 131 11.46 -7.30 0.23
C ILE A 131 11.09 -7.30 -1.25
N ILE A 132 10.58 -8.41 -1.76
CA ILE A 132 10.14 -8.53 -3.16
C ILE A 132 8.94 -7.60 -3.43
N TYR A 133 7.97 -7.64 -2.53
CA TYR A 133 6.75 -6.83 -2.65
C TYR A 133 7.03 -5.34 -2.66
N ALA A 134 8.02 -4.84 -1.92
CA ALA A 134 8.34 -3.42 -1.81
C ALA A 134 8.63 -2.73 -3.16
N PHE A 135 9.08 -3.48 -4.17
CA PHE A 135 9.31 -2.95 -5.51
C PHE A 135 8.00 -2.53 -6.21
N ILE A 136 6.90 -3.25 -5.98
CA ILE A 136 5.62 -3.02 -6.66
C ILE A 136 5.06 -1.62 -6.32
N PRO A 137 4.80 -1.26 -5.04
CA PRO A 137 4.31 0.08 -4.70
C PRO A 137 5.32 1.18 -5.02
N THR A 138 6.63 0.89 -4.99
CA THR A 138 7.65 1.86 -5.38
C THR A 138 7.53 2.24 -6.86
N VAL A 139 7.39 1.27 -7.75
CA VAL A 139 7.18 1.51 -9.19
C VAL A 139 5.88 2.27 -9.42
N LEU A 140 4.77 1.85 -8.80
CA LEU A 140 3.49 2.56 -8.91
C LEU A 140 3.56 3.99 -8.38
N GLY A 141 4.31 4.22 -7.31
CA GLY A 141 4.56 5.55 -6.75
C GLY A 141 5.31 6.46 -7.71
N LEU A 142 6.37 5.96 -8.37
CA LEU A 142 7.12 6.70 -9.40
C LEU A 142 6.23 7.05 -10.61
N ILE A 143 5.43 6.10 -11.08
CA ILE A 143 4.49 6.33 -12.18
C ILE A 143 3.46 7.40 -11.78
N THR A 144 2.91 7.30 -10.56
CA THR A 144 1.96 8.30 -10.04
C THR A 144 2.59 9.68 -10.02
N LEU A 145 3.81 9.79 -9.52
CA LEU A 145 4.53 11.05 -9.47
C LEU A 145 4.77 11.64 -10.87
N ALA A 146 5.09 10.81 -11.87
CA ALA A 146 5.25 11.24 -13.26
C ALA A 146 3.91 11.75 -13.83
N LEU A 147 2.79 11.04 -13.59
CA LEU A 147 1.46 11.45 -14.05
C LEU A 147 0.97 12.75 -13.39
N VAL A 148 1.33 12.95 -12.12
CA VAL A 148 1.06 14.22 -11.41
C VAL A 148 1.91 15.35 -11.97
N THR A 149 3.16 15.09 -12.31
CA THR A 149 4.07 16.09 -12.90
C THR A 149 3.62 16.49 -14.31
N ASN A 150 3.12 15.54 -15.08
CA ASN A 150 2.57 15.78 -16.43
C ASN A 150 1.15 16.37 -16.42
N GLY A 151 0.53 16.56 -15.25
CA GLY A 151 -0.81 17.13 -15.13
C GLY A 151 -1.97 16.17 -15.41
N THR A 152 -1.69 14.88 -15.67
CA THR A 152 -2.73 13.85 -15.90
C THR A 152 -3.53 13.57 -14.61
N ILE A 153 -2.87 13.57 -13.47
CA ILE A 153 -3.50 13.46 -12.16
C ILE A 153 -3.47 14.83 -11.47
N PRO A 154 -4.60 15.31 -10.95
CA PRO A 154 -4.66 16.60 -10.27
C PRO A 154 -3.71 16.68 -9.07
N LYS A 155 -2.81 17.67 -9.10
CA LYS A 155 -1.84 17.91 -8.02
C LYS A 155 -2.52 18.34 -6.71
N ASP A 156 -3.59 19.10 -6.85
CA ASP A 156 -4.26 19.77 -5.74
C ASP A 156 -4.80 18.79 -4.69
N ILE A 157 -5.32 17.66 -5.13
CA ILE A 157 -5.86 16.62 -4.23
C ILE A 157 -4.74 16.00 -3.40
N ILE A 158 -3.61 15.66 -4.04
CA ILE A 158 -2.47 15.04 -3.33
C ILE A 158 -1.79 16.04 -2.40
N MET A 159 -1.71 17.31 -2.78
CA MET A 159 -1.11 18.35 -1.94
C MET A 159 -2.01 18.74 -0.77
N LYS A 160 -3.33 18.78 -0.96
CA LYS A 160 -4.31 19.19 0.05
C LYS A 160 -4.65 18.05 1.01
N ASP A 161 -4.89 16.86 0.49
CA ASP A 161 -5.43 15.73 1.23
C ASP A 161 -4.39 14.66 1.58
N GLY A 162 -3.18 14.81 1.04
CA GLY A 162 -2.00 14.00 1.35
C GLY A 162 -1.76 12.81 0.42
N PRO A 163 -0.58 12.18 0.54
CA PRO A 163 -0.13 11.10 -0.35
C PRO A 163 -0.97 9.82 -0.27
N LYS A 164 -1.83 9.67 0.72
CA LYS A 164 -2.76 8.53 0.87
C LYS A 164 -3.76 8.42 -0.30
N TYR A 165 -3.99 9.50 -1.03
CA TYR A 165 -4.85 9.52 -2.21
C TYR A 165 -4.11 9.12 -3.51
N ALA A 166 -2.79 8.99 -3.48
CA ALA A 166 -1.98 8.73 -4.68
C ALA A 166 -2.40 7.43 -5.41
N LEU A 167 -2.48 6.31 -4.69
CA LEU A 167 -2.86 5.02 -5.28
C LEU A 167 -4.33 4.98 -5.75
N PRO A 168 -5.32 5.44 -4.97
CA PRO A 168 -6.70 5.56 -5.45
C PRO A 168 -6.84 6.42 -6.72
N LEU A 169 -6.19 7.56 -6.76
CA LEU A 169 -6.23 8.44 -7.94
C LEU A 169 -5.53 7.81 -9.15
N LEU A 170 -4.37 7.18 -8.95
CA LEU A 170 -3.71 6.41 -9.99
C LEU A 170 -4.68 5.37 -10.59
N ALA A 171 -5.30 4.55 -9.74
CA ALA A 171 -6.20 3.51 -10.17
C ALA A 171 -7.37 4.08 -10.99
N MET A 172 -8.03 5.12 -10.50
CA MET A 172 -9.18 5.73 -11.17
C MET A 172 -8.83 6.37 -12.52
N HIS A 173 -7.62 6.89 -12.70
CA HIS A 173 -7.21 7.55 -13.94
C HIS A 173 -6.56 6.61 -14.97
N THR A 174 -6.11 5.43 -14.55
CA THR A 174 -5.29 4.58 -15.44
C THR A 174 -5.85 3.19 -15.67
N MET A 175 -6.77 2.71 -14.84
CA MET A 175 -7.17 1.30 -14.83
C MET A 175 -8.64 1.11 -15.22
N PRO A 176 -8.99 -0.02 -15.86
CA PRO A 176 -10.38 -0.40 -16.07
C PRO A 176 -11.06 -0.76 -14.74
N SER A 177 -12.38 -0.61 -14.68
CA SER A 177 -13.19 -0.79 -13.46
C SER A 177 -12.98 -2.15 -12.77
N VAL A 178 -12.75 -3.21 -13.53
CA VAL A 178 -12.49 -4.56 -12.97
C VAL A 178 -11.17 -4.58 -12.18
N VAL A 179 -10.11 -3.97 -12.70
CA VAL A 179 -8.81 -3.91 -12.02
C VAL A 179 -8.88 -3.00 -10.80
N ILE A 180 -9.61 -1.89 -10.89
CA ILE A 180 -9.88 -1.01 -9.75
C ILE A 180 -10.59 -1.79 -8.65
N GLY A 181 -11.65 -2.54 -9.00
CA GLY A 181 -12.41 -3.37 -8.07
C GLY A 181 -11.55 -4.42 -7.38
N LEU A 182 -10.71 -5.15 -8.13
CA LEU A 182 -9.79 -6.15 -7.60
C LEU A 182 -8.77 -5.54 -6.61
N LEU A 183 -8.14 -4.44 -7.02
CA LEU A 183 -7.15 -3.73 -6.21
C LEU A 183 -7.78 -3.23 -4.90
N PHE A 184 -8.94 -2.61 -4.98
CA PHE A 184 -9.58 -2.02 -3.82
C PHE A 184 -10.20 -3.07 -2.91
N ALA A 185 -10.73 -4.18 -3.44
CA ALA A 185 -11.20 -5.31 -2.64
C ALA A 185 -10.10 -5.92 -1.76
N GLY A 186 -8.84 -5.87 -2.22
CA GLY A 186 -7.71 -6.29 -1.40
C GLY A 186 -7.33 -5.29 -0.30
N ILE A 187 -7.61 -4.00 -0.47
CA ILE A 187 -7.16 -2.94 0.46
C ILE A 187 -8.27 -2.55 1.47
N ILE A 188 -9.52 -2.86 1.18
CA ILE A 188 -10.67 -2.61 2.06
C ILE A 188 -10.77 -3.68 3.14
#